data_e9bc8e9630bf68a9f9d87265b495826a
#
_entry.id   e9bc8e9630bf68a9f9d87265b495826a
#
_cell.length_a   1.000
_cell.length_b   1.000
_cell.length_c   1.000
_cell.angle_alpha   90.00
_cell.angle_beta   90.00
_cell.angle_gamma   90.00
#
_symmetry.space_group_name_H-M   'P 1'
#
loop_
_entity.id
_entity.type
_entity.pdbx_description
1 polymer ?
#
loop_
_entity_poly.entity_id
_entity_poly.type
_entity_poly.pdbx_seq_one_letter_code
_entity_poly.pdbx_strand_id
1 'polypeptide(L)'
;RMLTLGWTDGSTFLPVNSILLSTDNKKNRVNEAVSLDKRTIGYKRRKLSMTKGTEAMLELLKAAKTTGIPAKYVLFDSWFSSPKSLHAVKNLGYEVIGMIKKTPKMFFRYNGEELSLIDIYKRNKKRRGRSKYLLSVDVEAIKDGKAVPARVVYVRNRNKRKEYLCLITTDTSLCEDEIIRLYGKRWD
;
A
#
# COMPACT_ATOMS: atom_id res chain seq x y z
N ARG A 1 6.78 12.81 11.53
CA ARG A 1 5.82 12.48 10.45
C ARG A 1 4.58 11.85 11.08
N MET A 2 3.41 12.14 10.52
CA MET A 2 2.15 11.55 10.99
C MET A 2 1.67 10.53 9.95
N LEU A 3 1.29 9.35 10.42
CA LEU A 3 0.58 8.34 9.64
C LEU A 3 -0.86 8.31 10.14
N THR A 4 -1.81 8.58 9.27
CA THR A 4 -3.23 8.59 9.58
C THR A 4 -3.94 7.50 8.80
N LEU A 5 -4.77 6.72 9.48
CA LEU A 5 -5.75 5.84 8.88
C LEU A 5 -7.07 6.60 8.82
N GLY A 6 -7.61 6.73 7.62
CA GLY A 6 -8.95 7.26 7.39
C GLY A 6 -9.88 6.18 6.85
N TRP A 7 -11.16 6.36 7.05
CA TRP A 7 -12.23 5.57 6.45
C TRP A 7 -13.06 6.45 5.53
N THR A 8 -13.52 5.89 4.43
CA THR A 8 -14.44 6.57 3.52
C THR A 8 -15.44 5.58 2.92
N ASP A 9 -16.67 6.03 2.74
CA ASP A 9 -17.71 5.36 1.96
C ASP A 9 -17.69 5.80 0.48
N GLY A 10 -16.78 6.71 0.13
CA GLY A 10 -16.65 7.29 -1.19
C GLY A 10 -17.25 8.68 -1.34
N SER A 11 -17.94 9.19 -0.33
CA SER A 11 -18.52 10.55 -0.25
C SER A 11 -18.04 11.28 1.00
N THR A 12 -17.86 10.55 2.10
CA THR A 12 -17.42 11.08 3.40
C THR A 12 -16.06 10.51 3.75
N PHE A 13 -15.17 11.34 4.28
CA PHE A 13 -13.88 10.92 4.84
C PHE A 13 -13.85 11.16 6.35
N LEU A 14 -13.52 10.13 7.11
CA LEU A 14 -13.37 10.19 8.57
C LEU A 14 -11.97 9.73 8.98
N PRO A 15 -11.18 10.56 9.67
CA PRO A 15 -9.94 10.11 10.29
C PRO A 15 -10.26 9.15 11.45
N VAL A 16 -9.76 7.92 11.35
CA VAL A 16 -10.05 6.85 12.34
C VAL A 16 -9.02 6.81 13.44
N ASN A 17 -7.75 6.84 13.06
CA ASN A 17 -6.65 6.76 14.00
C ASN A 17 -5.35 7.30 13.39
N SER A 18 -4.41 7.73 14.23
CA SER A 18 -3.13 8.25 13.76
C SER A 18 -1.98 7.90 14.70
N ILE A 19 -0.78 7.84 14.12
CA ILE A 19 0.49 7.63 14.84
C ILE A 19 1.47 8.72 14.41
N LEU A 20 2.06 9.40 15.39
CA LEU A 20 3.20 10.27 15.15
C LEU A 20 4.46 9.42 15.06
N LEU A 21 5.00 9.28 13.84
CA LEU A 21 6.22 8.54 13.60
C LEU A 21 7.44 9.39 13.97
N SER A 22 8.32 8.81 14.75
CA SER A 22 9.61 9.35 15.16
C SER A 22 10.74 8.45 14.64
N THR A 23 11.88 8.50 15.28
CA THR A 23 13.06 7.69 14.98
C THR A 23 13.67 7.17 16.27
N ASP A 24 14.29 6.00 16.22
CA ASP A 24 15.08 5.45 17.31
C ASP A 24 16.49 6.09 17.41
N ASN A 25 16.90 6.82 16.37
CA ASN A 25 18.14 7.59 16.39
C ASN A 25 17.97 8.86 17.26
N LYS A 26 18.61 8.85 18.42
CA LYS A 26 18.57 9.94 19.40
C LYS A 26 18.95 11.31 18.84
N LYS A 27 19.89 11.37 17.89
CA LYS A 27 20.33 12.61 17.25
C LYS A 27 19.23 13.33 16.47
N ASN A 28 18.19 12.63 16.05
CA ASN A 28 17.08 13.15 15.28
C ASN A 28 15.84 13.44 16.14
N ARG A 29 15.94 13.31 17.46
CA ARG A 29 14.86 13.60 18.39
C ARG A 29 15.03 14.98 19.00
N VAL A 30 13.94 15.70 19.18
CA VAL A 30 13.96 17.01 19.83
C VAL A 30 14.17 16.87 21.35
N ASN A 31 13.43 15.93 21.97
CA ASN A 31 13.53 15.61 23.38
C ASN A 31 13.39 14.12 23.64
N GLU A 32 14.08 13.63 24.69
CA GLU A 32 13.86 12.27 25.19
C GLU A 32 12.69 12.25 26.18
N ALA A 33 11.99 11.12 26.20
CA ALA A 33 11.00 10.87 27.22
C ALA A 33 11.66 10.64 28.57
N VAL A 34 11.32 11.43 29.54
CA VAL A 34 11.63 11.14 30.94
C VAL A 34 10.84 9.91 31.37
N SER A 35 11.30 9.21 32.41
CA SER A 35 10.72 7.98 32.95
C SER A 35 9.20 7.89 32.82
N LEU A 36 8.71 6.98 32.01
CA LEU A 36 7.29 6.73 31.78
C LEU A 36 6.93 5.34 32.31
N ASP A 37 5.85 5.26 33.06
CA ASP A 37 5.25 3.97 33.43
C ASP A 37 4.87 3.19 32.17
N LYS A 38 5.43 2.00 32.02
CA LYS A 38 5.23 1.11 30.86
C LYS A 38 3.79 0.68 30.65
N ARG A 39 2.92 0.80 31.65
CA ARG A 39 1.50 0.47 31.63
C ARG A 39 0.68 1.57 30.93
N THR A 40 1.18 2.78 30.85
CA THR A 40 0.46 3.95 30.33
C THR A 40 0.31 3.90 28.80
N ILE A 41 -0.79 4.52 28.31
CA ILE A 41 -1.02 4.74 26.88
C ILE A 41 0.10 5.58 26.26
N GLY A 42 0.61 6.57 27.02
CA GLY A 42 1.72 7.42 26.58
C GLY A 42 2.98 6.61 26.25
N TYR A 43 3.35 5.65 27.12
CA TYR A 43 4.48 4.77 26.84
C TYR A 43 4.25 3.90 25.60
N LYS A 44 3.06 3.28 25.46
CA LYS A 44 2.71 2.43 24.32
C LYS A 44 2.78 3.21 23.00
N ARG A 45 2.23 4.45 22.98
CA ARG A 45 2.28 5.34 21.81
C ARG A 45 3.72 5.74 21.45
N ARG A 46 4.57 6.05 22.41
CA ARG A 46 5.99 6.37 22.16
C ARG A 46 6.75 5.18 21.60
N LYS A 47 6.52 3.98 22.13
CA LYS A 47 7.12 2.74 21.61
C LYS A 47 6.67 2.53 20.15
N LEU A 48 5.39 2.69 19.85
CA LEU A 48 4.83 2.53 18.51
C LEU A 48 5.37 3.60 17.55
N SER A 49 5.62 4.82 18.02
CA SER A 49 6.17 5.90 17.19
C SER A 49 7.57 5.61 16.63
N MET A 50 8.32 4.72 17.25
CA MET A 50 9.67 4.32 16.84
C MET A 50 9.69 3.13 15.88
N THR A 51 8.53 2.53 15.59
CA THR A 51 8.43 1.43 14.64
C THR A 51 8.50 1.92 13.19
N LYS A 52 8.78 1.02 12.27
CA LYS A 52 8.76 1.34 10.84
C LYS A 52 7.33 1.70 10.40
N GLY A 53 7.19 2.67 9.49
CA GLY A 53 5.89 3.11 9.01
C GLY A 53 5.00 1.98 8.46
N THR A 54 5.60 0.95 7.84
CA THR A 54 4.87 -0.25 7.37
C THR A 54 4.33 -1.10 8.52
N GLU A 55 5.04 -1.20 9.62
CA GLU A 55 4.57 -1.90 10.82
C GLU A 55 3.49 -1.08 11.54
N ALA A 56 3.70 0.23 11.65
CA ALA A 56 2.71 1.15 12.20
C ALA A 56 1.39 1.12 11.42
N MET A 57 1.45 1.04 10.08
CA MET A 57 0.26 0.85 9.23
C MET A 57 -0.51 -0.42 9.60
N LEU A 58 0.18 -1.54 9.79
CA LEU A 58 -0.46 -2.80 10.15
C LEU A 58 -1.12 -2.73 11.53
N GLU A 59 -0.49 -2.05 12.49
CA GLU A 59 -1.09 -1.86 13.82
C GLU A 59 -2.36 -0.99 13.75
N LEU A 60 -2.39 0.06 12.93
CA LEU A 60 -3.59 0.84 12.68
C LEU A 60 -4.71 0.01 12.05
N LEU A 61 -4.38 -0.83 11.05
CA LEU A 61 -5.35 -1.69 10.38
C LEU A 61 -5.90 -2.78 11.33
N LYS A 62 -5.05 -3.38 12.17
CA LYS A 62 -5.48 -4.33 13.21
C LYS A 62 -6.46 -3.68 14.18
N ALA A 63 -6.13 -2.48 14.67
CA ALA A 63 -7.01 -1.74 15.57
C ALA A 63 -8.37 -1.45 14.92
N ALA A 64 -8.39 -0.97 13.67
CA ALA A 64 -9.62 -0.73 12.92
C ALA A 64 -10.45 -2.01 12.74
N LYS A 65 -9.81 -3.16 12.46
CA LYS A 65 -10.48 -4.46 12.36
C LYS A 65 -11.11 -4.87 13.69
N THR A 66 -10.37 -4.71 14.79
CA THR A 66 -10.83 -5.07 16.14
C THR A 66 -12.02 -4.21 16.58
N THR A 67 -12.06 -2.94 16.19
CA THR A 67 -13.18 -2.03 16.47
C THR A 67 -14.35 -2.17 15.50
N GLY A 68 -14.28 -3.10 14.55
CA GLY A 68 -15.40 -3.40 13.65
C GLY A 68 -15.64 -2.36 12.55
N ILE A 69 -14.63 -1.56 12.18
CA ILE A 69 -14.76 -0.58 11.09
C ILE A 69 -14.96 -1.34 9.78
N PRO A 70 -16.11 -1.14 9.08
CA PRO A 70 -16.44 -1.87 7.87
C PRO A 70 -15.60 -1.33 6.70
N ALA A 71 -14.75 -2.17 6.12
CA ALA A 71 -14.02 -1.87 4.90
C ALA A 71 -13.63 -3.15 4.15
N LYS A 72 -13.74 -3.13 2.84
CA LYS A 72 -13.26 -4.21 1.97
C LYS A 72 -11.83 -3.91 1.50
N TYR A 73 -11.55 -2.68 1.15
CA TYR A 73 -10.30 -2.25 0.53
C TYR A 73 -9.46 -1.39 1.46
N VAL A 74 -8.14 -1.57 1.38
CA VAL A 74 -7.14 -0.65 1.92
C VAL A 74 -6.45 0.04 0.75
N LEU A 75 -6.49 1.38 0.73
CA LEU A 75 -5.84 2.19 -0.29
C LEU A 75 -4.58 2.84 0.29
N PHE A 76 -3.46 2.67 -0.37
CA PHE A 76 -2.22 3.31 0.05
C PHE A 76 -1.29 3.66 -1.12
N ASP A 77 -0.32 4.52 -0.86
CA ASP A 77 0.65 4.94 -1.85
C ASP A 77 1.82 3.95 -2.00
N SER A 78 2.75 4.31 -2.84
CA SER A 78 3.90 3.47 -3.16
C SER A 78 4.88 3.25 -1.99
N TRP A 79 4.75 3.96 -0.87
CA TRP A 79 5.56 3.73 0.32
C TRP A 79 5.22 2.42 1.02
N PHE A 80 3.95 2.05 0.96
CA PHE A 80 3.41 0.87 1.64
C PHE A 80 3.24 -0.33 0.71
N SER A 81 3.34 -0.11 -0.61
CA SER A 81 3.15 -1.17 -1.62
C SER A 81 4.41 -2.00 -1.79
N SER A 82 4.43 -3.16 -1.17
CA SER A 82 5.46 -4.20 -1.34
C SER A 82 4.80 -5.58 -1.26
N PRO A 83 5.39 -6.64 -1.83
CA PRO A 83 4.87 -8.00 -1.65
C PRO A 83 4.60 -8.34 -0.19
N LYS A 84 5.52 -7.98 0.73
CA LYS A 84 5.35 -8.17 2.17
C LYS A 84 4.10 -7.47 2.71
N SER A 85 3.86 -6.22 2.31
CA SER A 85 2.68 -5.47 2.76
C SER A 85 1.38 -6.05 2.20
N LEU A 86 1.38 -6.46 0.92
CA LEU A 86 0.21 -7.09 0.30
C LEU A 86 -0.21 -8.35 1.07
N HIS A 87 0.74 -9.24 1.37
CA HIS A 87 0.50 -10.42 2.19
C HIS A 87 -0.04 -10.07 3.57
N ALA A 88 0.58 -9.12 4.26
CA ALA A 88 0.20 -8.74 5.61
C ALA A 88 -1.23 -8.17 5.67
N VAL A 89 -1.61 -7.34 4.70
CA VAL A 89 -2.96 -6.76 4.62
C VAL A 89 -4.00 -7.81 4.23
N LYS A 90 -3.68 -8.72 3.30
CA LYS A 90 -4.55 -9.88 2.96
C LYS A 90 -4.80 -10.76 4.16
N ASN A 91 -3.77 -11.05 4.96
CA ASN A 91 -3.90 -11.86 6.17
C ASN A 91 -4.81 -11.20 7.23
N LEU A 92 -4.98 -9.88 7.19
CA LEU A 92 -5.97 -9.17 8.00
C LEU A 92 -7.38 -9.24 7.41
N GLY A 93 -7.56 -9.85 6.23
CA GLY A 93 -8.85 -10.00 5.56
C GLY A 93 -9.30 -8.77 4.76
N TYR A 94 -8.37 -7.90 4.39
CA TYR A 94 -8.62 -6.78 3.48
C TYR A 94 -8.08 -7.06 2.08
N GLU A 95 -8.71 -6.45 1.07
CA GLU A 95 -8.14 -6.32 -0.26
C GLU A 95 -7.31 -5.04 -0.34
N VAL A 96 -6.30 -5.05 -1.21
CA VAL A 96 -5.42 -3.90 -1.41
C VAL A 96 -5.69 -3.27 -2.77
N ILE A 97 -5.71 -1.94 -2.81
CA ILE A 97 -5.54 -1.15 -4.03
C ILE A 97 -4.48 -0.10 -3.75
N GLY A 98 -3.36 -0.13 -4.48
CA GLY A 98 -2.26 0.77 -4.19
C GLY A 98 -1.45 1.14 -5.43
N MET A 99 -0.69 2.22 -5.35
CA MET A 99 0.36 2.50 -6.32
C MET A 99 1.63 1.77 -5.92
N ILE A 100 2.33 1.14 -6.86
CA ILE A 100 3.55 0.40 -6.60
C ILE A 100 4.76 1.01 -7.31
N LYS A 101 5.90 1.03 -6.62
CA LYS A 101 7.15 1.58 -7.18
C LYS A 101 7.71 0.68 -8.26
N LYS A 102 8.12 1.28 -9.36
CA LYS A 102 8.92 0.63 -10.40
C LYS A 102 10.38 0.58 -9.92
N THR A 103 10.79 -0.53 -9.39
CA THR A 103 12.16 -0.74 -8.95
C THR A 103 12.69 -2.08 -9.47
N PRO A 104 13.95 -2.17 -9.91
CA PRO A 104 14.54 -3.43 -10.34
C PRO A 104 14.75 -4.43 -9.18
N LYS A 105 14.56 -3.99 -7.93
CA LYS A 105 14.76 -4.81 -6.72
C LYS A 105 13.47 -5.45 -6.19
N MET A 106 12.34 -5.26 -6.86
CA MET A 106 11.06 -5.81 -6.45
C MET A 106 10.52 -6.72 -7.54
N PHE A 107 10.33 -7.98 -7.22
CA PHE A 107 9.94 -9.03 -8.16
C PHE A 107 8.53 -9.54 -7.85
N PHE A 108 7.87 -9.97 -8.93
CA PHE A 108 6.59 -10.66 -8.92
C PHE A 108 6.72 -11.89 -9.83
N ARG A 109 6.00 -12.95 -9.50
CA ARG A 109 5.91 -14.09 -10.41
C ARG A 109 4.92 -13.76 -11.53
N TYR A 110 5.41 -13.84 -12.75
CA TYR A 110 4.64 -13.62 -13.98
C TYR A 110 4.97 -14.73 -14.98
N ASN A 111 3.97 -15.50 -15.40
CA ASN A 111 4.14 -16.67 -16.29
C ASN A 111 5.22 -17.67 -15.79
N GLY A 112 5.27 -17.90 -14.48
CA GLY A 112 6.24 -18.82 -13.86
C GLY A 112 7.62 -18.22 -13.56
N GLU A 113 7.95 -17.02 -14.06
CA GLU A 113 9.25 -16.36 -13.86
C GLU A 113 9.12 -15.21 -12.82
N GLU A 114 10.17 -14.98 -12.06
CA GLU A 114 10.30 -13.82 -11.18
C GLU A 114 10.83 -12.61 -11.97
N LEU A 115 9.97 -11.62 -12.21
CA LEU A 115 10.28 -10.45 -13.03
C LEU A 115 9.95 -9.16 -12.27
N SER A 116 10.76 -8.12 -12.56
CA SER A 116 10.42 -6.77 -12.11
C SER A 116 9.25 -6.22 -12.94
N LEU A 117 8.50 -5.25 -12.37
CA LEU A 117 7.42 -4.58 -13.11
C LEU A 117 7.94 -3.88 -14.39
N ILE A 118 9.21 -3.48 -14.40
CA ILE A 118 9.84 -2.87 -15.58
C ILE A 118 10.01 -3.91 -16.69
N ASP A 119 10.45 -5.12 -16.34
CA ASP A 119 10.69 -6.18 -17.32
C ASP A 119 9.37 -6.78 -17.82
N ILE A 120 8.38 -6.95 -16.94
CA ILE A 120 7.01 -7.31 -17.35
C ILE A 120 6.46 -6.30 -18.35
N TYR A 121 6.63 -4.99 -18.06
CA TYR A 121 6.20 -3.96 -19.00
C TYR A 121 6.92 -4.04 -20.34
N LYS A 122 8.22 -4.27 -20.37
CA LYS A 122 9.01 -4.39 -21.61
C LYS A 122 8.57 -5.57 -22.46
N ARG A 123 8.32 -6.73 -21.87
CA ARG A 123 7.97 -7.97 -22.56
C ARG A 123 6.58 -7.97 -23.17
N ASN A 124 5.67 -7.15 -22.69
CA ASN A 124 4.28 -7.14 -23.14
C ASN A 124 3.97 -6.05 -24.16
N LYS A 125 3.04 -6.32 -25.08
CA LYS A 125 2.50 -5.33 -26.02
C LYS A 125 1.58 -4.35 -25.27
N LYS A 126 1.76 -3.05 -25.51
CA LYS A 126 0.99 -1.99 -24.86
C LYS A 126 -0.22 -1.62 -25.70
N ARG A 127 -1.31 -1.23 -25.03
CA ARG A 127 -2.48 -0.63 -25.67
C ARG A 127 -2.10 0.73 -26.25
N ARG A 128 -2.60 1.02 -27.45
CA ARG A 128 -2.39 2.30 -28.16
C ARG A 128 -3.62 3.18 -28.05
N GLY A 129 -3.49 4.41 -28.50
CA GLY A 129 -4.62 5.37 -28.59
C GLY A 129 -4.96 6.01 -27.24
N ARG A 130 -6.25 6.34 -27.06
CA ARG A 130 -6.79 7.05 -25.89
C ARG A 130 -7.15 6.12 -24.71
N SER A 131 -6.60 4.90 -24.65
CA SER A 131 -6.86 3.99 -23.54
C SER A 131 -6.45 4.60 -22.20
N LYS A 132 -7.27 4.42 -21.16
CA LYS A 132 -7.00 4.88 -19.79
C LYS A 132 -5.77 4.19 -19.20
N TYR A 133 -5.48 2.96 -19.60
CA TYR A 133 -4.31 2.20 -19.19
C TYR A 133 -3.52 1.66 -20.39
N LEU A 134 -2.25 1.37 -20.17
CA LEU A 134 -1.30 0.90 -21.18
C LEU A 134 -1.23 -0.63 -21.25
N LEU A 135 -1.30 -1.26 -20.09
CA LEU A 135 -1.16 -2.71 -19.92
C LEU A 135 -1.83 -3.12 -18.60
N SER A 136 -2.45 -4.29 -18.60
CA SER A 136 -2.95 -4.96 -17.41
C SER A 136 -2.45 -6.40 -17.44
N VAL A 137 -1.91 -6.88 -16.30
CA VAL A 137 -1.38 -8.23 -16.17
C VAL A 137 -1.69 -8.79 -14.78
N ASP A 138 -1.98 -10.08 -14.73
CA ASP A 138 -2.08 -10.80 -13.47
C ASP A 138 -0.70 -11.32 -13.08
N VAL A 139 -0.34 -11.16 -11.82
CA VAL A 139 0.94 -11.55 -11.23
C VAL A 139 0.71 -12.19 -9.86
N GLU A 140 1.75 -12.78 -9.31
CA GLU A 140 1.72 -13.24 -7.92
C GLU A 140 2.77 -12.49 -7.10
N ALA A 141 2.34 -11.91 -5.99
CA ALA A 141 3.24 -11.39 -4.97
C ALA A 141 3.73 -12.57 -4.10
N ILE A 142 5.03 -12.86 -4.17
CA ILE A 142 5.63 -13.98 -3.43
C ILE A 142 6.24 -13.46 -2.13
N LYS A 143 5.94 -14.17 -1.03
CA LYS A 143 6.55 -13.92 0.27
C LYS A 143 6.62 -15.21 1.08
N ASP A 144 7.83 -15.59 1.49
CA ASP A 144 8.09 -16.79 2.30
C ASP A 144 7.43 -18.07 1.70
N GLY A 145 7.57 -18.26 0.38
CA GLY A 145 7.01 -19.38 -0.36
C GLY A 145 5.49 -19.30 -0.61
N LYS A 146 4.79 -18.34 -0.04
CA LYS A 146 3.37 -18.12 -0.26
C LYS A 146 3.13 -17.12 -1.39
N ALA A 147 2.13 -17.37 -2.22
CA ALA A 147 1.72 -16.50 -3.31
C ALA A 147 0.40 -15.79 -2.95
N VAL A 148 0.33 -14.50 -3.24
CA VAL A 148 -0.92 -13.74 -3.25
C VAL A 148 -1.17 -13.28 -4.68
N PRO A 149 -2.27 -13.72 -5.33
CA PRO A 149 -2.67 -13.23 -6.64
C PRO A 149 -2.88 -11.73 -6.60
N ALA A 150 -2.45 -11.05 -7.64
CA ALA A 150 -2.61 -9.62 -7.78
C ALA A 150 -2.69 -9.22 -9.26
N ARG A 151 -3.39 -8.13 -9.55
CA ARG A 151 -3.41 -7.51 -10.87
C ARG A 151 -2.63 -6.21 -10.84
N VAL A 152 -1.77 -6.02 -11.84
CA VAL A 152 -1.00 -4.79 -12.04
C VAL A 152 -1.52 -4.08 -13.27
N VAL A 153 -1.93 -2.82 -13.09
CA VAL A 153 -2.41 -1.94 -14.15
C VAL A 153 -1.42 -0.81 -14.37
N TYR A 154 -0.86 -0.74 -15.57
CA TYR A 154 0.07 0.30 -15.98
C TYR A 154 -0.70 1.47 -16.56
N VAL A 155 -0.70 2.61 -15.89
CA VAL A 155 -1.44 3.82 -16.30
C VAL A 155 -0.49 4.91 -16.76
N ARG A 156 -0.97 5.79 -17.67
CA ARG A 156 -0.18 6.94 -18.13
C ARG A 156 0.07 7.91 -16.98
N ASN A 157 1.30 8.37 -16.86
CA ASN A 157 1.59 9.47 -15.92
C ASN A 157 1.13 10.79 -16.57
N ARG A 158 0.12 11.42 -15.99
CA ARG A 158 -0.43 12.69 -16.50
C ARG A 158 0.59 13.84 -16.46
N ASN A 159 1.47 13.82 -15.47
CA ASN A 159 2.48 14.87 -15.28
C ASN A 159 3.74 14.65 -16.11
N LYS A 160 3.99 13.41 -16.57
CA LYS A 160 5.18 13.05 -17.32
C LYS A 160 4.85 12.10 -18.46
N ARG A 161 4.59 12.63 -19.65
CA ARG A 161 4.08 11.88 -20.81
C ARG A 161 4.89 10.63 -21.21
N LYS A 162 6.19 10.61 -20.92
CA LYS A 162 7.07 9.47 -21.21
C LYS A 162 7.10 8.39 -20.13
N GLU A 163 6.49 8.66 -18.99
CA GLU A 163 6.45 7.75 -17.85
C GLU A 163 5.09 7.09 -17.69
N TYR A 164 5.07 5.98 -16.96
CA TYR A 164 3.86 5.32 -16.51
C TYR A 164 3.91 5.09 -15.00
N LEU A 165 2.75 4.95 -14.40
CA LEU A 165 2.57 4.53 -13.01
C LEU A 165 2.05 3.09 -13.00
N CYS A 166 2.29 2.37 -11.92
CA CYS A 166 1.74 1.03 -11.72
C CYS A 166 0.78 1.06 -10.54
N LEU A 167 -0.46 0.66 -10.78
CA LEU A 167 -1.43 0.36 -9.74
C LEU A 167 -1.44 -1.15 -9.53
N ILE A 168 -1.64 -1.59 -8.30
CA ILE A 168 -1.76 -3.01 -7.95
C ILE A 168 -2.99 -3.23 -7.11
N THR A 169 -3.69 -4.33 -7.36
CA THR A 169 -4.78 -4.80 -6.50
C THR A 169 -4.63 -6.28 -6.20
N THR A 170 -5.06 -6.71 -5.03
CA THR A 170 -5.21 -8.13 -4.69
C THR A 170 -6.60 -8.68 -5.01
N ASP A 171 -7.57 -7.81 -5.32
CA ASP A 171 -8.87 -8.21 -5.86
C ASP A 171 -8.80 -8.27 -7.40
N THR A 172 -8.50 -9.44 -7.92
CA THR A 172 -8.37 -9.67 -9.36
C THR A 172 -9.72 -9.71 -10.10
N SER A 173 -10.84 -9.65 -9.39
CA SER A 173 -12.17 -9.56 -10.00
C SER A 173 -12.51 -8.16 -10.51
N LEU A 174 -11.81 -7.12 -10.03
CA LEU A 174 -12.02 -5.75 -10.46
C LEU A 174 -11.55 -5.51 -11.89
N CYS A 175 -12.32 -4.78 -12.69
CA CYS A 175 -11.84 -4.30 -13.98
C CYS A 175 -10.87 -3.12 -13.80
N GLU A 176 -10.07 -2.86 -14.83
CA GLU A 176 -9.01 -1.84 -14.79
C GLU A 176 -9.53 -0.42 -14.54
N ASP A 177 -10.68 -0.09 -15.14
CA ASP A 177 -11.32 1.21 -14.94
C ASP A 177 -11.78 1.41 -13.50
N GLU A 178 -12.25 0.36 -12.87
CA GLU A 178 -12.65 0.39 -11.46
C GLU A 178 -11.46 0.51 -10.51
N ILE A 179 -10.37 -0.21 -10.79
CA ILE A 179 -9.10 -0.08 -10.04
C ILE A 179 -8.61 1.37 -10.08
N ILE A 180 -8.61 1.99 -11.27
CA ILE A 180 -8.18 3.38 -11.46
C ILE A 180 -9.12 4.34 -10.70
N ARG A 181 -10.43 4.13 -10.79
CA ARG A 181 -11.45 4.94 -10.12
C ARG A 181 -11.33 4.85 -8.60
N LEU A 182 -11.25 3.64 -8.05
CA LEU A 182 -11.13 3.42 -6.61
C LEU A 182 -9.83 4.00 -6.06
N TYR A 183 -8.71 3.80 -6.76
CA TYR A 183 -7.45 4.41 -6.35
C TYR A 183 -7.50 5.94 -6.35
N GLY A 184 -8.24 6.54 -7.30
CA GLY A 184 -8.45 7.98 -7.38
C GLY A 184 -9.09 8.57 -6.12
N LYS A 185 -10.03 7.86 -5.51
CA LYS A 185 -10.70 8.28 -4.26
C LYS A 185 -9.77 8.48 -3.05
N ARG A 186 -8.52 8.11 -3.16
CA ARG A 186 -7.51 8.41 -2.13
C ARG A 186 -7.18 9.91 -2.04
N TRP A 187 -7.53 10.68 -3.06
CA TRP A 187 -7.21 12.10 -3.18
C TRP A 187 -8.45 13.01 -3.10
N ASP A 188 -9.63 12.42 -3.03
CA ASP A 188 -10.90 13.09 -2.75
C ASP A 188 -11.06 13.23 -1.21
#